data_58e6663d3d957d1b2b28c2865b0cf598
#
_entry.id   58e6663d3d957d1b2b28c2865b0cf598
#
_cell.length_a   1.000
_cell.length_b   1.000
_cell.length_c   1.000
_cell.angle_alpha   90.00
_cell.angle_beta   90.00
_cell.angle_gamma   90.00
#
_symmetry.space_group_name_H-M   'P 1'
#
loop_
_entity.id
_entity.type
_entity.pdbx_description
1 polymer ?
#
loop_
_entity_poly.entity_id
_entity_poly.type
_entity_poly.pdbx_seq_one_letter_code
_entity_poly.pdbx_strand_id
1 'polypeptide(L)'
;MHTTLQQAIAEAFQQAEQARCEHNSAVAFAWLERAHILTQRQPLQHAKSHWLMLTLGWQSNDYREVTGQLPRIIAALLFSRIWVPHGNTGRARVSAFMPMPVPEELQALLKRDKPTPPAF
;
A
#
# COMPACT_ATOMS: atom_id res chain seq x y z
N MET A 1 -24.70 -0.16 2.87
CA MET A 1 -23.81 0.89 2.35
C MET A 1 -22.50 0.28 1.88
N HIS A 2 -22.07 0.63 0.69
CA HIS A 2 -20.80 0.15 0.16
C HIS A 2 -19.66 1.02 0.69
N THR A 3 -18.60 0.37 1.15
CA THR A 3 -17.38 1.07 1.54
C THR A 3 -16.73 1.68 0.30
N THR A 4 -16.40 2.97 0.37
CA THR A 4 -15.67 3.64 -0.72
C THR A 4 -14.19 3.28 -0.66
N LEU A 5 -13.47 3.52 -1.76
CA LEU A 5 -12.03 3.33 -1.79
C LEU A 5 -11.33 4.16 -0.70
N GLN A 6 -11.70 5.44 -0.56
CA GLN A 6 -11.07 6.30 0.45
C GLN A 6 -11.34 5.83 1.88
N GLN A 7 -12.56 5.33 2.15
CA GLN A 7 -12.87 4.75 3.46
C GLN A 7 -12.04 3.49 3.73
N ALA A 8 -11.87 2.62 2.71
CA ALA A 8 -11.06 1.42 2.84
C ALA A 8 -9.59 1.75 3.07
N ILE A 9 -9.06 2.78 2.41
CA ILE A 9 -7.68 3.25 2.60
C ILE A 9 -7.51 3.77 4.02
N ALA A 10 -8.42 4.62 4.49
CA ALA A 10 -8.37 5.16 5.86
C ALA A 10 -8.43 4.05 6.90
N GLU A 11 -9.29 3.07 6.70
CA GLU A 11 -9.39 1.91 7.59
C GLU A 11 -8.07 1.14 7.64
N ALA A 12 -7.46 0.89 6.47
CA ALA A 12 -6.22 0.13 6.42
C ALA A 12 -5.10 0.82 7.19
N PHE A 13 -4.94 2.14 7.03
CA PHE A 13 -3.94 2.89 7.79
C PHE A 13 -4.25 2.91 9.29
N GLN A 14 -5.52 3.07 9.66
CA GLN A 14 -5.95 3.09 11.05
C GLN A 14 -5.69 1.74 11.74
N GLN A 15 -6.04 0.64 11.10
CA GLN A 15 -5.82 -0.71 11.63
C GLN A 15 -4.34 -1.02 11.73
N ALA A 16 -3.54 -0.57 10.78
CA ALA A 16 -2.09 -0.73 10.82
C ALA A 16 -1.50 -0.02 12.05
N GLU A 17 -1.94 1.21 12.31
CA GLU A 17 -1.47 1.99 13.46
C GLU A 17 -1.89 1.35 14.78
N GLN A 18 -3.11 0.85 14.87
CA GLN A 18 -3.57 0.14 16.07
C GLN A 18 -2.72 -1.11 16.33
N ALA A 19 -2.48 -1.91 15.30
CA ALA A 19 -1.66 -3.11 15.44
C ALA A 19 -0.21 -2.77 15.83
N ARG A 20 0.32 -1.69 15.29
CA ARG A 20 1.65 -1.19 15.65
C ARG A 20 1.72 -0.84 17.14
N CYS A 21 0.73 -0.14 17.66
CA CYS A 21 0.65 0.22 19.07
C CYS A 21 0.52 -1.00 19.98
N GLU A 22 -0.07 -2.08 19.48
CA GLU A 22 -0.22 -3.35 20.19
C GLU A 22 1.02 -4.26 20.02
N HIS A 23 2.07 -3.76 19.36
CA HIS A 23 3.29 -4.51 19.03
C HIS A 23 3.04 -5.76 18.21
N ASN A 24 2.00 -5.75 17.38
CA ASN A 24 1.68 -6.85 16.48
C ASN A 24 2.15 -6.48 15.05
N SER A 25 3.45 -6.68 14.82
CA SER A 25 4.06 -6.28 13.54
C SER A 25 3.49 -7.02 12.35
N ALA A 26 3.20 -8.31 12.49
CA ALA A 26 2.66 -9.12 11.38
C ALA A 26 1.31 -8.58 10.91
N VAL A 27 0.41 -8.29 11.83
CA VAL A 27 -0.91 -7.73 11.51
C VAL A 27 -0.76 -6.30 10.95
N ALA A 28 0.13 -5.50 11.54
CA ALA A 28 0.38 -4.15 11.04
C ALA A 28 0.88 -4.16 9.60
N PHE A 29 1.83 -5.04 9.27
CA PHE A 29 2.31 -5.18 7.89
C PHE A 29 1.20 -5.63 6.94
N ALA A 30 0.35 -6.56 7.37
CA ALA A 30 -0.77 -7.03 6.53
C ALA A 30 -1.69 -5.87 6.14
N TRP A 31 -2.02 -4.98 7.08
CA TRP A 31 -2.83 -3.80 6.80
C TRP A 31 -2.10 -2.79 5.91
N LEU A 32 -0.78 -2.62 6.09
CA LEU A 32 0.01 -1.74 5.23
C LEU A 32 0.14 -2.29 3.80
N GLU A 33 0.25 -3.60 3.63
CA GLU A 33 0.24 -4.22 2.30
C GLU A 33 -1.08 -3.96 1.59
N ARG A 34 -2.20 -4.05 2.33
CA ARG A 34 -3.52 -3.71 1.80
C ARG A 34 -3.59 -2.23 1.40
N ALA A 35 -3.13 -1.34 2.27
CA ALA A 35 -3.08 0.08 1.97
C ALA A 35 -2.20 0.37 0.74
N HIS A 36 -1.07 -0.30 0.63
CA HIS A 36 -0.18 -0.15 -0.52
C HIS A 36 -0.89 -0.48 -1.83
N ILE A 37 -1.58 -1.62 -1.89
CA ILE A 37 -2.31 -2.03 -3.09
C ILE A 37 -3.40 -1.01 -3.45
N LEU A 38 -4.14 -0.53 -2.45
CA LEU A 38 -5.24 0.41 -2.67
C LEU A 38 -4.77 1.80 -3.11
N THR A 39 -3.55 2.20 -2.74
CA THR A 39 -3.03 3.56 -2.99
C THR A 39 -2.00 3.64 -4.09
N GLN A 40 -1.70 2.56 -4.80
CA GLN A 40 -0.58 2.49 -5.75
C GLN A 40 -0.56 3.63 -6.78
N ARG A 41 -1.71 4.15 -7.18
CA ARG A 41 -1.80 5.24 -8.16
C ARG A 41 -1.97 6.62 -7.53
N GLN A 42 -1.89 6.71 -6.21
CA GLN A 42 -1.98 7.97 -5.46
C GLN A 42 -0.61 8.27 -4.83
N PRO A 43 0.18 9.16 -5.43
CA PRO A 43 1.61 9.29 -5.07
C PRO A 43 1.87 9.52 -3.59
N LEU A 44 1.15 10.46 -2.96
CA LEU A 44 1.38 10.78 -1.55
C LEU A 44 0.98 9.64 -0.62
N GLN A 45 -0.17 9.03 -0.86
CA GLN A 45 -0.64 7.93 -0.02
C GLN A 45 0.16 6.65 -0.28
N HIS A 46 0.59 6.42 -1.51
CA HIS A 46 1.48 5.31 -1.85
C HIS A 46 2.81 5.47 -1.10
N ALA A 47 3.40 6.66 -1.15
CA ALA A 47 4.64 6.95 -0.41
C ALA A 47 4.43 6.79 1.10
N LYS A 48 3.27 7.20 1.63
CA LYS A 48 2.93 7.03 3.04
C LYS A 48 2.94 5.55 3.42
N SER A 49 2.40 4.66 2.58
CA SER A 49 2.39 3.22 2.87
C SER A 49 3.82 2.69 3.01
N HIS A 50 4.73 3.09 2.12
CA HIS A 50 6.14 2.72 2.21
C HIS A 50 6.84 3.31 3.43
N TRP A 51 6.54 4.57 3.75
CA TRP A 51 7.10 5.21 4.95
C TRP A 51 6.70 4.47 6.22
N LEU A 52 5.44 4.08 6.33
CA LEU A 52 4.96 3.34 7.49
C LEU A 52 5.55 1.93 7.55
N MET A 53 5.76 1.28 6.41
CA MET A 53 6.49 0.00 6.36
C MET A 53 7.93 0.17 6.84
N LEU A 54 8.60 1.27 6.48
CA LEU A 54 9.94 1.58 6.94
C LEU A 54 9.97 1.74 8.46
N THR A 55 9.06 2.56 9.02
CA THR A 55 9.01 2.79 10.46
C THR A 55 8.70 1.52 11.24
N LEU A 56 7.80 0.70 10.70
CA LEU A 56 7.46 -0.59 11.31
C LEU A 56 8.63 -1.57 11.24
N GLY A 57 9.35 -1.58 10.11
CA GLY A 57 10.58 -2.36 9.96
C GLY A 57 11.63 -1.96 10.98
N TRP A 58 11.80 -0.65 11.20
CA TRP A 58 12.71 -0.14 12.21
C TRP A 58 12.34 -0.63 13.62
N GLN A 59 11.06 -0.52 13.99
CA GLN A 59 10.57 -0.95 15.30
C GLN A 59 10.70 -2.45 15.52
N SER A 60 10.56 -3.25 14.47
CA SER A 60 10.66 -4.71 14.54
C SER A 60 12.06 -5.24 14.25
N ASN A 61 13.04 -4.36 14.10
CA ASN A 61 14.45 -4.69 13.81
C ASN A 61 14.62 -5.42 12.48
N ASP A 62 13.72 -5.18 11.52
CA ASP A 62 13.81 -5.70 10.16
C ASP A 62 14.48 -4.67 9.26
N TYR A 63 15.81 -4.63 9.28
CA TYR A 63 16.57 -3.60 8.56
C TYR A 63 16.56 -3.80 7.05
N ARG A 64 16.31 -5.00 6.57
CA ARG A 64 16.09 -5.24 5.15
C ARG A 64 14.85 -4.51 4.67
N GLU A 65 13.78 -4.52 5.48
CA GLU A 65 12.57 -3.77 5.18
C GLU A 65 12.86 -2.27 5.14
N VAL A 66 13.61 -1.76 6.13
CA VAL A 66 13.97 -0.33 6.20
C VAL A 66 14.72 0.12 4.94
N THR A 67 15.80 -0.57 4.60
CA THR A 67 16.63 -0.18 3.45
C THR A 67 15.91 -0.37 2.13
N GLY A 68 15.07 -1.41 2.03
CA GLY A 68 14.29 -1.67 0.82
C GLY A 68 13.17 -0.66 0.58
N GLN A 69 12.63 -0.05 1.64
CA GLN A 69 11.55 0.93 1.48
C GLN A 69 12.05 2.30 1.02
N LEU A 70 13.29 2.67 1.30
CA LEU A 70 13.81 3.99 0.90
C LEU A 70 13.67 4.28 -0.61
N PRO A 71 14.16 3.42 -1.53
CA PRO A 71 13.97 3.68 -2.96
C PRO A 71 12.51 3.57 -3.38
N ARG A 72 11.70 2.77 -2.69
CA ARG A 72 10.28 2.62 -3.00
C ARG A 72 9.49 3.88 -2.69
N ILE A 73 9.87 4.62 -1.64
CA ILE A 73 9.25 5.92 -1.33
C ILE A 73 9.49 6.91 -2.47
N ILE A 74 10.73 7.00 -2.93
CA ILE A 74 11.10 7.89 -4.02
C ILE A 74 10.34 7.51 -5.30
N ALA A 75 10.33 6.23 -5.64
CA ALA A 75 9.64 5.74 -6.82
C ALA A 75 8.13 6.01 -6.75
N ALA A 76 7.52 5.86 -5.58
CA ALA A 76 6.10 6.13 -5.39
C ALA A 76 5.76 7.59 -5.68
N LEU A 77 6.59 8.52 -5.19
CA LEU A 77 6.37 9.95 -5.41
C LEU A 77 6.54 10.35 -6.87
N LEU A 78 7.49 9.71 -7.58
CA LEU A 78 7.83 10.10 -8.95
C LEU A 78 6.99 9.38 -10.01
N PHE A 79 6.62 8.13 -9.80
CA PHE A 79 6.11 7.26 -10.87
C PHE A 79 4.70 6.72 -10.66
N SER A 80 4.06 6.91 -9.50
CA SER A 80 2.76 6.27 -9.20
C SER A 80 1.65 6.56 -10.23
N ARG A 81 1.69 7.72 -10.88
CA ARG A 81 0.70 8.10 -11.88
C ARG A 81 1.04 7.58 -13.27
N ILE A 82 2.28 7.13 -13.47
CA ILE A 82 2.77 6.68 -14.78
C ILE A 82 2.71 5.17 -14.87
N TRP A 83 3.30 4.48 -13.93
CA TRP A 83 3.33 3.02 -13.89
C TRP A 83 3.56 2.51 -12.48
N VAL A 84 2.85 1.43 -12.12
CA VAL A 84 3.03 0.71 -10.87
C VAL A 84 2.94 -0.79 -11.14
N PRO A 85 3.67 -1.65 -10.36
CA PRO A 85 3.49 -3.09 -10.43
C PRO A 85 2.17 -3.47 -9.76
N HIS A 86 1.08 -3.42 -10.50
CA HIS A 86 -0.29 -3.55 -10.00
C HIS A 86 -0.44 -4.78 -9.08
N GLY A 87 -1.00 -4.56 -7.90
CA GLY A 87 -1.24 -5.62 -6.92
C GLY A 87 -0.03 -5.99 -6.06
N ASN A 88 1.15 -5.42 -6.33
CA ASN A 88 2.35 -5.68 -5.52
C ASN A 88 2.12 -5.23 -4.08
N THR A 89 2.60 -6.04 -3.11
CA THR A 89 2.38 -5.77 -1.68
C THR A 89 3.25 -4.63 -1.14
N GLY A 90 4.30 -4.25 -1.85
CA GLY A 90 5.21 -3.17 -1.45
C GLY A 90 6.32 -3.59 -0.50
N ARG A 91 6.34 -4.85 -0.07
CA ARG A 91 7.34 -5.36 0.88
C ARG A 91 8.72 -5.46 0.25
N ALA A 92 9.77 -5.21 1.05
CA ALA A 92 11.16 -5.24 0.57
C ALA A 92 11.61 -6.61 0.05
N ARG A 93 10.97 -7.68 0.52
CA ARG A 93 11.29 -9.06 0.10
C ARG A 93 10.61 -9.47 -1.19
N VAL A 94 9.74 -8.63 -1.71
CA VAL A 94 9.04 -8.82 -2.99
C VAL A 94 9.71 -7.93 -4.02
N SER A 95 9.90 -8.42 -5.27
CA SER A 95 10.45 -7.59 -6.34
C SER A 95 9.63 -6.31 -6.51
N ALA A 96 10.32 -5.17 -6.56
CA ALA A 96 9.67 -3.86 -6.72
C ALA A 96 8.98 -3.71 -8.08
N PHE A 97 9.25 -4.59 -9.04
CA PHE A 97 8.74 -4.47 -10.40
C PHE A 97 7.72 -5.54 -10.78
N MET A 98 7.40 -6.45 -9.86
CA MET A 98 6.55 -7.61 -10.17
C MET A 98 5.07 -7.31 -9.91
N PRO A 99 4.21 -7.33 -10.96
CA PRO A 99 2.76 -7.32 -10.73
C PRO A 99 2.34 -8.60 -9.99
N MET A 100 1.32 -8.47 -9.15
CA MET A 100 0.79 -9.58 -8.36
C MET A 100 -0.73 -9.60 -8.45
N PRO A 101 -1.36 -10.77 -8.25
CA PRO A 101 -2.83 -10.84 -8.21
C PRO A 101 -3.39 -9.96 -7.10
N VAL A 102 -4.40 -9.17 -7.41
CA VAL A 102 -5.11 -8.34 -6.43
C VAL A 102 -6.22 -9.18 -5.80
N PRO A 103 -6.33 -9.25 -4.47
CA PRO A 103 -7.46 -9.93 -3.83
C PRO A 103 -8.80 -9.40 -4.35
N GLU A 104 -9.79 -10.27 -4.52
CA GLU A 104 -11.08 -9.92 -5.11
C GLU A 104 -11.77 -8.74 -4.42
N GLU A 105 -11.75 -8.69 -3.11
CA GLU A 105 -12.37 -7.60 -2.34
C GLU A 105 -11.72 -6.26 -2.65
N LEU A 106 -10.40 -6.23 -2.89
CA LEU A 106 -9.69 -5.02 -3.25
C LEU A 106 -9.93 -4.63 -4.70
N GLN A 107 -10.07 -5.62 -5.60
CA GLN A 107 -10.43 -5.36 -6.99
C GLN A 107 -11.77 -4.63 -7.09
N ALA A 108 -12.75 -5.05 -6.30
CA ALA A 108 -14.06 -4.42 -6.29
C ALA A 108 -13.97 -2.94 -5.85
N LEU A 109 -13.16 -2.65 -4.83
CA LEU A 109 -12.94 -1.28 -4.36
C LEU A 109 -12.25 -0.42 -5.41
N LEU A 110 -11.22 -0.95 -6.06
CA LEU A 110 -10.47 -0.23 -7.08
C LEU A 110 -11.32 0.05 -8.33
N LYS A 111 -12.17 -0.90 -8.72
CA LYS A 111 -13.04 -0.74 -9.88
C LYS A 111 -14.12 0.32 -9.68
N ARG A 112 -14.70 0.40 -8.48
CA ARG A 112 -15.75 1.39 -8.17
C ARG A 112 -15.24 2.82 -8.27
N ASP A 113 -13.98 3.03 -7.97
CA ASP A 113 -13.39 4.37 -7.89
C ASP A 113 -12.74 4.82 -9.19
N LYS A 114 -12.69 3.97 -10.21
CA LYS A 114 -12.17 4.36 -11.51
C LYS A 114 -13.12 5.34 -12.18
N PRO A 115 -12.60 6.48 -12.69
CA PRO A 115 -13.44 7.36 -13.49
C PRO A 115 -13.99 6.60 -14.68
N THR A 116 -15.28 6.76 -14.92
CA THR A 116 -15.92 6.16 -16.09
C THR A 116 -15.26 6.72 -17.33
N PRO A 117 -14.73 5.89 -18.24
CA PRO A 117 -14.17 6.41 -19.47
C PRO A 117 -15.25 7.13 -20.25
N PRO A 118 -14.90 8.24 -20.94
CA PRO A 118 -15.89 8.94 -21.74
C PRO A 118 -16.46 8.00 -22.80
N ALA A 119 -17.76 8.06 -22.97
CA ALA A 119 -18.42 7.29 -24.00
C ALA A 119 -18.11 7.90 -25.38
N PHE A 120 -17.44 7.12 -26.19
CA PHE A 120 -17.15 7.51 -27.58
C PHE A 120 -18.11 6.83 -28.52
#